data_46a2fde5b1e14348805121792ee35d53
#
_entry.id   46a2fde5b1e14348805121792ee35d53
#
_cell.length_a   1.000
_cell.length_b   1.000
_cell.length_c   1.000
_cell.angle_alpha   90.00
_cell.angle_beta   90.00
_cell.angle_gamma   90.00
#
_symmetry.space_group_name_H-M   'P 1'
#
loop_
_entity.id
_entity.type
_entity.pdbx_description
1 polymer ?
#
loop_
_entity_poly.entity_id
_entity_poly.type
_entity_poly.pdbx_seq_one_letter_code
_entity_poly.pdbx_strand_id
1 'polypeptide(L)'
;MRRRHRARLEQNAPLAGDEDGDGEERRLILKNIACADLKDRDDGEGREAGSAVFAGMEGSRPVLVEIQALVAPSSLGTPRRAVVGWDSGRLAMILAVLEARCGLALGACDVYLNVAGGLRIGEPAADLAVAASLVSSHTGVPLPPETVVFGEIGLS
;
A
#
# COMPACT_ATOMS: atom_id res chain seq x y z
N MET A 1 33.76 -6.82 15.87
CA MET A 1 32.62 -5.97 16.28
C MET A 1 31.42 -6.21 15.36
N ARG A 2 30.86 -7.43 15.28
CA ARG A 2 29.78 -7.84 14.38
C ARG A 2 28.85 -8.80 15.09
N ARG A 3 28.05 -8.34 16.07
CA ARG A 3 27.07 -9.18 16.82
C ARG A 3 25.94 -8.40 17.46
N ARG A 4 25.34 -7.39 16.81
CA ARG A 4 24.17 -6.68 17.39
C ARG A 4 23.01 -6.41 16.46
N HIS A 5 22.93 -7.02 15.26
CA HIS A 5 21.82 -6.76 14.31
C HIS A 5 20.87 -7.94 14.08
N ARG A 6 21.02 -9.05 14.85
CA ARG A 6 20.18 -10.25 14.62
C ARG A 6 18.95 -10.37 15.54
N ALA A 7 18.74 -9.43 16.43
CA ALA A 7 17.72 -9.55 17.49
C ALA A 7 16.42 -8.75 17.26
N ARG A 8 16.20 -8.16 16.07
CA ARG A 8 15.01 -7.33 15.82
C ARG A 8 14.02 -7.92 14.81
N LEU A 9 14.31 -9.08 14.23
CA LEU A 9 13.41 -9.77 13.29
C LEU A 9 12.54 -10.88 13.92
N GLU A 10 12.72 -11.14 15.22
CA GLU A 10 11.98 -12.20 15.92
C GLU A 10 10.77 -11.70 16.73
N GLN A 11 10.40 -10.43 16.65
CA GLN A 11 9.23 -9.89 17.38
C GLN A 11 7.95 -9.75 16.55
N ASN A 12 7.91 -10.20 15.30
CA ASN A 12 6.66 -10.48 14.61
C ASN A 12 6.31 -11.96 14.80
N ALA A 13 5.91 -12.31 16.01
CA ALA A 13 5.25 -13.58 16.27
C ALA A 13 3.98 -13.64 15.40
N PRO A 14 3.71 -14.76 14.71
CA PRO A 14 2.46 -14.93 14.00
C PRO A 14 1.33 -14.86 15.02
N LEU A 15 0.33 -14.01 14.74
CA LEU A 15 -0.94 -14.04 15.46
C LEU A 15 -1.50 -15.47 15.32
N ALA A 16 -1.55 -16.17 16.43
CA ALA A 16 -2.08 -17.52 16.50
C ALA A 16 -3.58 -17.47 16.22
N GLY A 17 -4.03 -18.31 15.30
CA GLY A 17 -5.43 -18.66 15.08
C GLY A 17 -5.96 -18.14 13.76
N ASP A 18 -6.00 -19.02 12.76
CA ASP A 18 -7.19 -19.39 12.00
C ASP A 18 -6.75 -20.38 10.91
N GLU A 19 -7.15 -21.63 11.09
CA GLU A 19 -6.91 -22.74 10.15
C GLU A 19 -7.96 -22.78 9.01
N ASP A 20 -8.42 -21.61 8.56
CA ASP A 20 -9.33 -21.49 7.43
C ASP A 20 -8.57 -20.91 6.25
N GLY A 21 -8.79 -21.42 5.03
CA GLY A 21 -8.08 -21.15 3.77
C GLY A 21 -7.95 -19.66 3.36
N ASP A 22 -8.42 -18.75 4.18
CA ASP A 22 -8.31 -17.29 4.09
C ASP A 22 -6.87 -16.77 4.39
N GLY A 23 -6.06 -17.57 5.07
CA GLY A 23 -4.67 -17.19 5.39
C GLY A 23 -3.73 -17.17 4.18
N GLU A 24 -4.05 -17.95 3.15
CA GLU A 24 -3.21 -18.05 1.96
C GLU A 24 -3.46 -16.89 0.98
N GLU A 25 -4.70 -16.43 0.87
CA GLU A 25 -5.06 -15.24 0.09
C GLU A 25 -4.52 -13.95 0.73
N ARG A 26 -4.60 -13.81 2.04
CA ARG A 26 -3.96 -12.73 2.80
C ARG A 26 -2.44 -12.70 2.56
N ARG A 27 -1.82 -13.88 2.55
CA ARG A 27 -0.39 -14.03 2.23
C ARG A 27 -0.07 -13.68 0.79
N LEU A 28 -0.98 -13.94 -0.16
CA LEU A 28 -0.77 -13.66 -1.58
C LEU A 28 -0.83 -12.16 -1.87
N ILE A 29 -1.81 -11.45 -1.29
CA ILE A 29 -1.93 -9.98 -1.42
C ILE A 29 -0.72 -9.30 -0.77
N LEU A 30 -0.35 -9.70 0.45
CA LEU A 30 0.83 -9.18 1.14
C LEU A 30 2.14 -9.62 0.49
N LYS A 31 2.22 -10.81 -0.13
CA LYS A 31 3.39 -11.25 -0.89
C LYS A 31 3.55 -10.44 -2.17
N ASN A 32 2.49 -10.13 -2.89
CA ASN A 32 2.58 -9.31 -4.09
C ASN A 32 2.94 -7.85 -3.77
N ILE A 33 2.60 -7.37 -2.56
CA ILE A 33 3.06 -6.07 -2.04
C ILE A 33 4.48 -6.16 -1.43
N ALA A 34 4.85 -7.33 -0.88
CA ALA A 34 6.13 -7.54 -0.18
C ALA A 34 7.22 -8.21 -1.02
N CYS A 35 6.93 -8.68 -2.23
CA CYS A 35 7.89 -9.36 -3.10
C CYS A 35 8.66 -8.43 -4.03
N ALA A 36 9.00 -7.25 -3.57
CA ALA A 36 10.18 -6.57 -4.08
C ALA A 36 11.30 -6.80 -3.07
N ASP A 37 12.32 -7.49 -3.52
CA ASP A 37 13.52 -7.90 -2.82
C ASP A 37 14.02 -6.81 -1.85
N LEU A 38 13.81 -6.99 -0.55
CA LEU A 38 14.35 -6.15 0.52
C LEU A 38 15.87 -6.36 0.58
N LYS A 39 16.58 -5.95 -0.44
CA LYS A 39 18.01 -5.73 -0.36
C LYS A 39 18.27 -4.38 0.30
N ASP A 40 18.72 -4.50 1.53
CA ASP A 40 19.44 -3.51 2.31
C ASP A 40 20.17 -2.49 1.41
N ARG A 41 19.59 -1.32 1.22
CA ARG A 41 20.28 -0.12 0.77
C ARG A 41 19.92 1.02 1.70
N ASP A 42 20.79 1.20 2.64
CA ASP A 42 20.95 2.37 3.48
C ASP A 42 21.76 3.42 2.68
N ASP A 43 21.14 4.01 1.69
CA ASP A 43 21.72 5.11 0.92
C ASP A 43 20.76 6.31 0.92
N GLY A 44 20.52 6.91 2.09
CA GLY A 44 20.23 8.34 2.32
C GLY A 44 19.20 9.09 1.48
N GLU A 45 18.63 8.50 0.43
CA GLU A 45 17.56 9.04 -0.40
C GLU A 45 16.35 8.10 -0.37
N GLY A 46 15.89 7.79 0.85
CA GLY A 46 14.72 6.95 1.06
C GLY A 46 13.45 7.64 0.57
N ARG A 47 12.66 6.94 -0.27
CA ARG A 47 11.27 7.33 -0.51
C ARG A 47 10.54 7.42 0.82
N GLU A 48 9.72 8.44 0.96
CA GLU A 48 8.84 8.56 2.12
C GLU A 48 7.78 7.45 2.10
N ALA A 49 7.40 6.96 3.28
CA ALA A 49 6.30 6.02 3.41
C ALA A 49 5.01 6.64 2.84
N GLY A 50 4.22 5.84 2.14
CA GLY A 50 2.98 6.29 1.52
C GLY A 50 3.10 6.58 0.02
N SER A 51 4.25 6.34 -0.60
CA SER A 51 4.43 6.52 -2.04
C SER A 51 4.57 5.16 -2.75
N ALA A 52 3.90 5.01 -3.90
CA ALA A 52 4.02 3.87 -4.81
C ALA A 52 4.07 4.34 -6.26
N VAL A 53 4.83 3.67 -7.11
CA VAL A 53 4.89 3.97 -8.55
C VAL A 53 4.05 2.98 -9.32
N PHE A 54 3.13 3.49 -10.12
CA PHE A 54 2.30 2.77 -11.06
C PHE A 54 2.81 2.93 -12.49
N ALA A 55 2.86 1.84 -13.26
CA ALA A 55 3.09 1.89 -14.69
C ALA A 55 1.75 1.83 -15.41
N GLY A 56 1.36 2.92 -16.05
CA GLY A 56 0.11 3.07 -16.78
C GLY A 56 0.31 3.54 -18.21
N MET A 57 -0.80 3.83 -18.88
CA MET A 57 -0.82 4.33 -20.24
C MET A 57 -1.56 5.67 -20.30
N GLU A 58 -0.96 6.66 -20.92
CA GLU A 58 -1.62 7.90 -21.33
C GLU A 58 -1.80 7.88 -22.85
N GLY A 59 -3.00 7.50 -23.30
CA GLY A 59 -3.23 7.19 -24.69
C GLY A 59 -2.38 5.99 -25.14
N SER A 60 -1.42 6.19 -26.05
CA SER A 60 -0.46 5.18 -26.50
C SER A 60 0.92 5.26 -25.84
N ARG A 61 1.12 6.19 -24.91
CA ARG A 61 2.42 6.40 -24.24
C ARG A 61 2.46 5.72 -22.89
N PRO A 62 3.48 4.88 -22.61
CA PRO A 62 3.71 4.39 -21.27
C PRO A 62 4.17 5.54 -20.36
N VAL A 63 3.59 5.60 -19.16
CA VAL A 63 3.93 6.61 -18.15
C VAL A 63 4.14 5.94 -16.80
N LEU A 64 5.08 6.46 -16.03
CA LEU A 64 5.23 6.12 -14.63
C LEU A 64 4.55 7.22 -13.80
N VAL A 65 3.63 6.83 -12.97
CA VAL A 65 2.84 7.76 -12.15
C VAL A 65 3.04 7.42 -10.69
N GLU A 66 3.38 8.43 -9.91
CA GLU A 66 3.48 8.28 -8.46
C GLU A 66 2.10 8.45 -7.83
N ILE A 67 1.73 7.50 -6.98
CA ILE A 67 0.52 7.52 -6.15
C ILE A 67 0.97 7.73 -4.72
N GLN A 68 0.45 8.77 -4.08
CA GLN A 68 0.79 9.18 -2.74
C GLN A 68 -0.42 9.00 -1.83
N ALA A 69 -0.24 8.33 -0.70
CA ALA A 69 -1.26 8.17 0.32
C ALA A 69 -0.77 8.68 1.67
N LEU A 70 -1.66 9.33 2.41
CA LEU A 70 -1.47 9.67 3.81
C LEU A 70 -2.59 9.05 4.62
N VAL A 71 -2.22 8.19 5.56
CA VAL A 71 -3.12 7.54 6.50
C VAL A 71 -2.74 8.00 7.91
N ALA A 72 -3.67 8.63 8.60
CA ALA A 72 -3.45 9.12 9.95
C ALA A 72 -4.65 8.82 10.85
N PRO A 73 -4.45 8.56 12.16
CA PRO A 73 -5.57 8.40 13.09
C PRO A 73 -6.49 9.63 13.02
N SER A 74 -7.81 9.40 12.88
CA SER A 74 -8.76 10.51 12.85
C SER A 74 -9.03 11.01 14.27
N SER A 75 -8.98 12.31 14.45
CA SER A 75 -9.42 12.98 15.69
C SER A 75 -10.92 13.29 15.69
N LEU A 76 -11.61 13.00 14.57
CA LEU A 76 -13.03 13.30 14.35
C LEU A 76 -13.86 12.02 14.51
N GLY A 77 -15.13 12.18 14.88
CA GLY A 77 -16.07 11.04 14.96
C GLY A 77 -16.37 10.40 13.60
N THR A 78 -16.13 11.13 12.50
CA THR A 78 -16.24 10.62 11.12
C THR A 78 -14.91 10.85 10.41
N PRO A 79 -14.18 9.78 10.05
CA PRO A 79 -12.93 9.88 9.33
C PRO A 79 -13.07 10.51 7.95
N ARG A 80 -12.09 11.31 7.56
CA ARG A 80 -12.06 12.00 6.27
C ARG A 80 -11.52 11.08 5.18
N ARG A 81 -12.10 11.23 3.99
CA ARG A 81 -11.64 10.56 2.75
C ARG A 81 -11.50 11.62 1.67
N ALA A 82 -10.28 11.93 1.25
CA ALA A 82 -10.00 12.88 0.18
C ALA A 82 -9.18 12.21 -0.92
N VAL A 83 -9.61 12.40 -2.16
CA VAL A 83 -8.99 11.74 -3.33
C VAL A 83 -8.79 12.77 -4.42
N VAL A 84 -7.58 12.80 -4.97
CA VAL A 84 -7.21 13.62 -6.12
C VAL A 84 -6.64 12.71 -7.21
N GLY A 85 -7.19 12.80 -8.42
CA GLY A 85 -6.71 12.04 -9.58
C GLY A 85 -7.13 10.57 -9.63
N TRP A 86 -7.97 10.10 -8.71
CA TRP A 86 -8.46 8.73 -8.61
C TRP A 86 -9.96 8.69 -8.32
N ASP A 87 -10.58 7.52 -8.46
CA ASP A 87 -12.00 7.34 -8.14
C ASP A 87 -12.21 7.06 -6.64
N SER A 88 -13.09 7.83 -6.01
CA SER A 88 -13.37 7.70 -4.57
C SER A 88 -14.14 6.42 -4.21
N GLY A 89 -14.96 5.90 -5.13
CA GLY A 89 -15.68 4.64 -4.95
C GLY A 89 -14.68 3.46 -4.97
N ARG A 90 -13.71 3.48 -5.88
CA ARG A 90 -12.63 2.49 -5.89
C ARG A 90 -11.78 2.56 -4.62
N LEU A 91 -11.46 3.76 -4.13
CA LEU A 91 -10.76 3.88 -2.84
C LEU A 91 -11.54 3.22 -1.72
N ALA A 92 -12.85 3.46 -1.63
CA ALA A 92 -13.69 2.84 -0.59
C ALA A 92 -13.68 1.31 -0.68
N MET A 93 -13.70 0.75 -1.90
CA MET A 93 -13.61 -0.68 -2.13
C MET A 93 -12.25 -1.25 -1.69
N ILE A 94 -11.15 -0.60 -2.08
CA ILE A 94 -9.79 -1.02 -1.69
C ILE A 94 -9.64 -0.99 -0.16
N LEU A 95 -10.10 0.06 0.50
CA LEU A 95 -10.08 0.15 1.96
C LEU A 95 -10.84 -1.01 2.60
N ALA A 96 -12.03 -1.33 2.10
CA ALA A 96 -12.83 -2.45 2.61
C ALA A 96 -12.11 -3.80 2.44
N VAL A 97 -11.43 -4.03 1.30
CA VAL A 97 -10.63 -5.24 1.07
C VAL A 97 -9.45 -5.29 2.03
N LEU A 98 -8.70 -4.19 2.19
CA LEU A 98 -7.57 -4.14 3.11
C LEU A 98 -7.98 -4.37 4.57
N GLU A 99 -9.14 -3.87 4.99
CA GLU A 99 -9.68 -4.14 6.31
C GLU A 99 -10.13 -5.60 6.46
N ALA A 100 -10.96 -6.08 5.54
CA ALA A 100 -11.57 -7.40 5.66
C ALA A 100 -10.58 -8.55 5.44
N ARG A 101 -9.64 -8.40 4.48
CA ARG A 101 -8.72 -9.45 4.06
C ARG A 101 -7.34 -9.35 4.68
N CYS A 102 -6.85 -8.13 4.92
CA CYS A 102 -5.51 -7.89 5.47
C CYS A 102 -5.53 -7.53 6.96
N GLY A 103 -6.69 -7.31 7.56
CA GLY A 103 -6.82 -6.95 8.97
C GLY A 103 -6.28 -5.57 9.32
N LEU A 104 -6.17 -4.67 8.34
CA LEU A 104 -5.69 -3.31 8.56
C LEU A 104 -6.82 -2.42 9.08
N ALA A 105 -6.65 -1.82 10.25
CA ALA A 105 -7.68 -0.99 10.89
C ALA A 105 -7.72 0.43 10.28
N LEU A 106 -8.17 0.56 9.03
CA LEU A 106 -8.22 1.83 8.31
C LEU A 106 -9.52 2.61 8.52
N GLY A 107 -10.57 1.97 9.03
CA GLY A 107 -11.88 2.56 9.25
C GLY A 107 -11.87 3.77 10.19
N ALA A 108 -10.97 3.79 11.17
CA ALA A 108 -10.81 4.89 12.11
C ALA A 108 -9.74 5.93 11.70
N CYS A 109 -9.19 5.81 10.49
CA CYS A 109 -8.13 6.70 10.00
C CYS A 109 -8.66 7.70 8.98
N ASP A 110 -8.16 8.91 9.00
CA ASP A 110 -8.25 9.84 7.87
C ASP A 110 -7.37 9.33 6.74
N VAL A 111 -7.87 9.36 5.52
CA VAL A 111 -7.15 8.90 4.33
C VAL A 111 -7.18 9.98 3.26
N TYR A 112 -6.00 10.33 2.79
CA TYR A 112 -5.78 11.24 1.68
C TYR A 112 -5.02 10.50 0.60
N LEU A 113 -5.51 10.56 -0.64
CA LEU A 113 -4.88 9.94 -1.80
C LEU A 113 -4.68 10.99 -2.89
N ASN A 114 -3.49 11.03 -3.45
CA ASN A 114 -3.13 11.95 -4.52
C ASN A 114 -2.37 11.23 -5.63
N VAL A 115 -2.79 11.43 -6.86
CA VAL A 115 -2.03 11.05 -8.04
C VAL A 115 -1.14 12.24 -8.42
N ALA A 116 0.18 12.04 -8.37
CA ALA A 116 1.14 13.09 -8.65
C ALA A 116 1.06 13.58 -10.11
N GLY A 117 1.44 14.84 -10.32
CA GLY A 117 1.45 15.44 -11.66
C GLY A 117 0.08 15.89 -12.17
N GLY A 118 -0.97 15.85 -11.34
CA GLY A 118 -2.32 16.28 -11.72
C GLY A 118 -3.01 15.35 -12.73
N LEU A 119 -2.49 14.15 -12.92
CA LEU A 119 -3.06 13.14 -13.80
C LEU A 119 -4.32 12.52 -13.20
N ARG A 120 -5.18 12.01 -14.08
CA ARG A 120 -6.32 11.17 -13.68
C ARG A 120 -6.09 9.75 -14.19
N ILE A 121 -6.10 8.80 -13.28
CA ILE A 121 -5.97 7.39 -13.59
C ILE A 121 -7.34 6.74 -13.46
N GLY A 122 -7.79 6.10 -14.54
CA GLY A 122 -9.02 5.30 -14.55
C GLY A 122 -8.77 3.81 -14.73
N GLU A 123 -7.51 3.39 -14.80
CA GLU A 123 -7.13 1.99 -15.04
C GLU A 123 -7.27 1.16 -13.76
N PRO A 124 -8.03 0.05 -13.79
CA PRO A 124 -8.13 -0.88 -12.66
C PRO A 124 -6.78 -1.43 -12.19
N ALA A 125 -5.82 -1.54 -13.11
CA ALA A 125 -4.47 -2.01 -12.80
C ALA A 125 -3.70 -1.13 -11.80
N ALA A 126 -4.17 0.07 -11.51
CA ALA A 126 -3.58 0.93 -10.49
C ALA A 126 -4.03 0.60 -9.05
N ASP A 127 -5.05 -0.25 -8.86
CA ASP A 127 -5.57 -0.61 -7.54
C ASP A 127 -4.48 -1.11 -6.60
N LEU A 128 -3.59 -1.96 -7.11
CA LEU A 128 -2.52 -2.54 -6.27
C LEU A 128 -1.50 -1.47 -5.85
N ALA A 129 -1.24 -0.48 -6.70
CA ALA A 129 -0.36 0.64 -6.35
C ALA A 129 -1.01 1.56 -5.31
N VAL A 130 -2.33 1.79 -5.41
CA VAL A 130 -3.11 2.49 -4.38
C VAL A 130 -3.07 1.72 -3.07
N ALA A 131 -3.32 0.42 -3.08
CA ALA A 131 -3.24 -0.41 -1.87
C ALA A 131 -1.84 -0.39 -1.25
N ALA A 132 -0.80 -0.51 -2.07
CA ALA A 132 0.59 -0.48 -1.62
C ALA A 132 0.96 0.86 -0.96
N SER A 133 0.53 1.99 -1.54
CA SER A 133 0.74 3.31 -0.94
C SER A 133 0.00 3.49 0.40
N LEU A 134 -1.23 2.98 0.50
CA LEU A 134 -2.02 2.99 1.75
C LEU A 134 -1.35 2.16 2.84
N VAL A 135 -0.93 0.93 2.51
CA VAL A 135 -0.23 0.03 3.45
C VAL A 135 1.08 0.65 3.89
N SER A 136 1.88 1.17 2.95
CA SER A 136 3.14 1.84 3.24
C SER A 136 2.95 3.02 4.19
N SER A 137 1.95 3.87 3.94
CA SER A 137 1.64 5.01 4.82
C SER A 137 1.18 4.56 6.22
N HIS A 138 0.30 3.54 6.28
CA HIS A 138 -0.24 3.04 7.54
C HIS A 138 0.82 2.37 8.41
N THR A 139 1.76 1.64 7.80
CA THR A 139 2.83 0.93 8.50
C THR A 139 4.07 1.78 8.76
N GLY A 140 4.20 2.92 8.08
CA GLY A 140 5.41 3.73 8.12
C GLY A 140 6.61 3.10 7.39
N VAL A 141 6.38 2.07 6.57
CA VAL A 141 7.44 1.35 5.84
C VAL A 141 7.41 1.74 4.37
N PRO A 142 8.44 2.43 3.85
CA PRO A 142 8.48 2.80 2.44
C PRO A 142 8.65 1.59 1.54
N LEU A 143 8.13 1.69 0.31
CA LEU A 143 8.40 0.71 -0.74
C LEU A 143 9.85 0.90 -1.26
N PRO A 144 10.48 -0.19 -1.72
CA PRO A 144 11.82 -0.09 -2.31
C PRO A 144 11.84 0.91 -3.49
N PRO A 145 12.93 1.68 -3.66
CA PRO A 145 12.96 2.81 -4.60
C PRO A 145 12.74 2.42 -6.08
N GLU A 146 13.11 1.22 -6.48
CA GLU A 146 12.98 0.74 -7.87
C GLU A 146 11.73 -0.13 -8.09
N THR A 147 10.73 -0.03 -7.19
CA THR A 147 9.52 -0.83 -7.27
C THR A 147 8.46 -0.14 -8.09
N VAL A 148 7.94 -0.85 -9.08
CA VAL A 148 6.74 -0.49 -9.84
C VAL A 148 5.65 -1.50 -9.52
N VAL A 149 4.45 -1.02 -9.22
CA VAL A 149 3.34 -1.85 -8.75
C VAL A 149 2.16 -1.68 -9.69
N PHE A 150 1.57 -2.79 -10.14
CA PHE A 150 0.34 -2.79 -10.93
C PHE A 150 -0.44 -4.09 -10.72
N GLY A 151 -1.74 -3.99 -10.77
CA GLY A 151 -2.69 -5.09 -10.60
C GLY A 151 -4.05 -4.59 -10.18
N GLU A 152 -5.10 -5.33 -10.54
CA GLU A 152 -6.47 -5.08 -10.11
C GLU A 152 -6.75 -5.80 -8.79
N ILE A 153 -7.53 -5.16 -7.92
CA ILE A 153 -8.02 -5.75 -6.67
C ILE A 153 -9.51 -6.03 -6.80
N GLY A 154 -9.88 -7.31 -6.66
CA GLY A 154 -11.26 -7.76 -6.59
C GLY A 154 -11.80 -7.83 -5.17
N LEU A 155 -13.11 -8.06 -5.02
CA LEU A 155 -13.78 -8.24 -3.72
C LEU A 155 -13.75 -9.69 -3.23
N SER A 156 -13.46 -10.62 -4.11
CA SER A 156 -13.43 -12.09 -3.84
C SER A 156 -12.01 -12.60 -3.67
#